data_61a610f5589214553f86ec28711d9b3f
#
_entry.id   61a610f5589214553f86ec28711d9b3f
#
_cell.length_a   1.000
_cell.length_b   1.000
_cell.length_c   1.000
_cell.angle_alpha   90.00
_cell.angle_beta   90.00
_cell.angle_gamma   90.00
#
_symmetry.space_group_name_H-M   'P 1'
#
loop_
_entity.id
_entity.type
_entity.pdbx_description
1 polymer ?
#
loop_
_entity_poly.entity_id
_entity_poly.type
_entity_poly.pdbx_seq_one_letter_code
_entity_poly.pdbx_strand_id
1 'polypeptide(L)'
;MLSVRWHEAARLPAPNDALALLEFHFSRERLMGDTSWPELSYPAWRDTAATLQLWTQIGGKIRLSLSPWLNHGWQVPLYVTARGLGTSPIPVGHEILEIEFDFISHLLHVRTSRGEERELPLQPQSVADFYSRILTILNDIGISVAINEMPNEVADPIRFSEDRVHTSYDRDATHRFWRGLVQVDRVFKLFRSGFLGKSSPVHFFWGSFDLAVTRFSGRQAPRHPGGVPGLPDPVTREAYSHEVSSAGFWPGSDAFPKPAFYSYAYPEPPGFREAKITPGASFDATLGEFILPYDTVRQAADPDAMLLDFLVTTYNAAADAGRWDRAALECSIGAPARVRAV
;
A
#
# COMPACT_ATOMS: atom_id res chain seq x y z
N MET A 1 27.15 -21.85 -6.23
CA MET A 1 27.65 -21.12 -7.41
C MET A 1 26.67 -21.33 -8.55
N LEU A 2 25.71 -20.44 -8.70
CA LEU A 2 24.79 -20.43 -9.85
C LEU A 2 25.25 -19.28 -10.74
N SER A 3 26.00 -19.57 -11.80
CA SER A 3 26.37 -18.61 -12.83
C SER A 3 25.18 -18.44 -13.79
N VAL A 4 24.40 -17.42 -13.61
CA VAL A 4 23.46 -16.96 -14.66
C VAL A 4 24.28 -16.17 -15.66
N ARG A 5 24.55 -16.72 -16.84
CA ARG A 5 25.17 -15.99 -17.96
C ARG A 5 24.13 -15.13 -18.62
N TRP A 6 24.21 -13.82 -18.37
CA TRP A 6 23.54 -12.80 -19.16
C TRP A 6 24.39 -12.51 -20.41
N HIS A 7 24.19 -13.24 -21.50
CA HIS A 7 24.77 -12.90 -22.78
C HIS A 7 23.66 -12.44 -23.73
N GLU A 8 23.98 -11.31 -24.36
CA GLU A 8 23.19 -10.57 -25.35
C GLU A 8 22.08 -9.66 -24.80
N ALA A 9 22.48 -8.64 -24.05
CA ALA A 9 21.72 -7.40 -24.03
C ALA A 9 22.06 -6.59 -25.29
N ALA A 10 21.02 -6.20 -26.02
CA ALA A 10 21.11 -5.35 -27.21
C ALA A 10 22.07 -4.18 -26.99
N ARG A 11 22.90 -3.87 -27.99
CA ARG A 11 23.78 -2.69 -28.00
C ARG A 11 22.95 -1.44 -27.76
N LEU A 12 23.19 -0.78 -26.64
CA LEU A 12 22.61 0.52 -26.33
C LEU A 12 23.16 1.55 -27.31
N PRO A 13 22.35 2.50 -27.80
CA PRO A 13 22.83 3.61 -28.62
C PRO A 13 23.78 4.51 -27.84
N ALA A 14 24.69 5.15 -28.56
CA ALA A 14 25.71 6.02 -28.00
C ALA A 14 25.11 7.24 -27.27
N PRO A 15 25.86 7.90 -26.34
CA PRO A 15 25.30 8.91 -25.42
C PRO A 15 24.83 10.23 -26.06
N ASN A 16 24.79 10.37 -27.35
CA ASN A 16 24.52 11.64 -28.07
C ASN A 16 23.16 11.72 -28.79
N ASP A 17 22.24 10.77 -28.59
CA ASP A 17 20.92 10.87 -29.22
C ASP A 17 19.92 11.66 -28.39
N ALA A 18 19.98 12.98 -28.50
CA ALA A 18 18.96 13.89 -27.94
C ALA A 18 17.54 13.59 -28.50
N LEU A 19 17.42 12.91 -29.64
CA LEU A 19 16.17 12.47 -30.25
C LEU A 19 15.52 11.33 -29.47
N ALA A 20 16.28 10.40 -28.90
CA ALA A 20 15.72 9.30 -28.08
C ALA A 20 15.12 9.79 -26.75
N LEU A 21 15.65 10.89 -26.19
CA LEU A 21 15.07 11.55 -25.02
C LEU A 21 13.78 12.32 -25.36
N LEU A 22 13.67 12.84 -26.57
CA LEU A 22 12.47 13.52 -27.05
C LEU A 22 11.34 12.52 -27.36
N GLU A 23 11.61 11.35 -27.91
CA GLU A 23 10.59 10.31 -28.15
C GLU A 23 10.03 9.74 -26.83
N PHE A 24 10.85 9.64 -25.80
CA PHE A 24 10.38 9.25 -24.45
C PHE A 24 9.51 10.34 -23.81
N HIS A 25 9.77 11.62 -24.10
CA HIS A 25 8.93 12.75 -23.67
C HIS A 25 7.61 12.81 -24.46
N PHE A 26 7.64 12.58 -25.78
CA PHE A 26 6.46 12.62 -26.64
C PHE A 26 5.46 11.48 -26.37
N SER A 27 5.92 10.32 -25.90
CA SER A 27 5.03 9.24 -25.43
C SER A 27 4.32 9.60 -24.11
N ARG A 28 4.91 10.50 -23.32
CA ARG A 28 4.34 11.00 -22.06
C ARG A 28 3.17 11.96 -22.29
N GLU A 29 3.25 12.82 -23.32
CA GLU A 29 2.20 13.82 -23.61
C GLU A 29 0.89 13.21 -24.14
N ARG A 30 0.91 12.05 -24.79
CA ARG A 30 -0.31 11.38 -25.29
C ARG A 30 -1.17 10.71 -24.21
N LEU A 31 -0.64 10.55 -23.00
CA LEU A 31 -1.38 10.03 -21.83
C LEU A 31 -1.90 11.15 -20.91
N MET A 32 -1.63 12.42 -21.22
CA MET A 32 -1.97 13.58 -20.40
C MET A 32 -3.30 14.24 -20.80
N GLY A 33 -4.34 13.46 -21.07
CA GLY A 33 -5.70 13.95 -21.29
C GLY A 33 -6.63 13.84 -20.10
N ASP A 34 -6.17 13.31 -18.97
CA ASP A 34 -6.94 13.23 -17.71
C ASP A 34 -5.97 13.44 -16.54
N THR A 35 -6.35 14.26 -15.57
CA THR A 35 -5.47 14.58 -14.43
C THR A 35 -5.01 13.28 -13.78
N SER A 36 -3.71 12.96 -13.91
CA SER A 36 -3.14 11.69 -13.41
C SER A 36 -3.38 11.49 -11.91
N TRP A 37 -3.53 12.57 -11.15
CA TRP A 37 -3.86 12.60 -9.74
C TRP A 37 -5.33 13.02 -9.55
N PRO A 38 -6.28 12.08 -9.34
CA PRO A 38 -7.69 12.38 -9.24
C PRO A 38 -8.02 13.15 -7.96
N GLU A 39 -9.09 13.90 -7.99
CA GLU A 39 -9.66 14.50 -6.77
C GLU A 39 -10.27 13.41 -5.88
N LEU A 40 -9.90 13.43 -4.60
CA LEU A 40 -10.40 12.53 -3.58
C LEU A 40 -11.03 13.37 -2.45
N SER A 41 -12.31 13.14 -2.19
CA SER A 41 -13.05 13.78 -1.10
C SER A 41 -13.65 12.71 -0.22
N TYR A 42 -13.05 12.47 0.96
CA TYR A 42 -13.54 11.44 1.88
C TYR A 42 -15.03 11.60 2.21
N PRO A 43 -15.55 12.80 2.53
CA PRO A 43 -16.98 12.96 2.81
C PRO A 43 -17.90 12.54 1.66
N ALA A 44 -17.43 12.63 0.42
CA ALA A 44 -18.25 12.30 -0.75
C ALA A 44 -18.40 10.78 -0.99
N TRP A 45 -17.52 9.95 -0.41
CA TRP A 45 -17.57 8.49 -0.59
C TRP A 45 -17.46 7.70 0.73
N ARG A 46 -17.61 8.39 1.86
CA ARG A 46 -17.46 7.85 3.22
C ARG A 46 -18.10 6.48 3.41
N ASP A 47 -19.37 6.33 3.04
CA ASP A 47 -20.12 5.09 3.24
C ASP A 47 -19.59 3.96 2.34
N THR A 48 -19.16 4.31 1.12
CA THR A 48 -18.48 3.36 0.22
C THR A 48 -17.11 2.97 0.76
N ALA A 49 -16.34 3.93 1.29
CA ALA A 49 -15.05 3.66 1.90
C ALA A 49 -15.18 2.69 3.08
N ALA A 50 -16.15 2.91 3.97
CA ALA A 50 -16.43 2.03 5.11
C ALA A 50 -16.78 0.60 4.66
N THR A 51 -17.67 0.46 3.69
CA THR A 51 -18.05 -0.86 3.14
C THR A 51 -16.85 -1.54 2.47
N LEU A 52 -16.12 -0.82 1.63
CA LEU A 52 -14.96 -1.35 0.90
C LEU A 52 -13.81 -1.76 1.85
N GLN A 53 -13.56 -0.99 2.91
CA GLN A 53 -12.61 -1.37 3.95
C GLN A 53 -12.96 -2.73 4.56
N LEU A 54 -14.23 -2.97 4.90
CA LEU A 54 -14.67 -4.24 5.46
C LEU A 54 -14.57 -5.39 4.45
N TRP A 55 -14.89 -5.17 3.18
CA TRP A 55 -14.71 -6.18 2.14
C TRP A 55 -13.24 -6.53 1.91
N THR A 56 -12.35 -5.53 1.90
CA THR A 56 -10.91 -5.77 1.77
C THR A 56 -10.35 -6.48 3.00
N GLN A 57 -10.89 -6.25 4.21
CA GLN A 57 -10.55 -7.01 5.41
C GLN A 57 -10.92 -8.49 5.27
N ILE A 58 -12.10 -8.81 4.71
CA ILE A 58 -12.50 -10.20 4.47
C ILE A 58 -11.48 -10.88 3.55
N GLY A 59 -11.15 -10.28 2.39
CA GLY A 59 -10.13 -10.80 1.47
C GLY A 59 -8.76 -10.97 2.11
N GLY A 60 -8.33 -9.96 2.87
CA GLY A 60 -7.05 -9.97 3.58
C GLY A 60 -6.99 -11.00 4.69
N LYS A 61 -8.08 -11.23 5.43
CA LYS A 61 -8.17 -12.28 6.48
C LYS A 61 -8.21 -13.68 5.89
N ILE A 62 -8.78 -13.89 4.71
CA ILE A 62 -8.67 -15.13 3.96
C ILE A 62 -7.19 -15.41 3.65
N ARG A 63 -6.48 -14.41 3.13
CA ARG A 63 -5.05 -14.49 2.87
C ARG A 63 -4.26 -14.80 4.15
N LEU A 64 -4.52 -14.09 5.25
CA LEU A 64 -3.89 -14.31 6.55
C LEU A 64 -4.06 -15.75 7.04
N SER A 65 -5.27 -16.31 6.92
CA SER A 65 -5.58 -17.66 7.41
C SER A 65 -4.93 -18.77 6.58
N LEU A 66 -4.62 -18.53 5.31
CA LEU A 66 -4.07 -19.52 4.39
C LEU A 66 -2.57 -19.37 4.14
N SER A 67 -1.98 -18.22 4.50
CA SER A 67 -0.55 -17.96 4.26
C SER A 67 0.29 -18.27 5.49
N PRO A 68 1.52 -18.79 5.32
CA PRO A 68 2.46 -18.90 6.42
C PRO A 68 2.81 -17.52 6.96
N TRP A 69 3.09 -17.45 8.26
CA TRP A 69 3.47 -16.20 8.90
C TRP A 69 4.81 -15.71 8.35
N LEU A 70 4.84 -14.46 7.89
CA LEU A 70 6.05 -13.76 7.47
C LEU A 70 6.40 -12.66 8.48
N ASN A 71 7.68 -12.36 8.60
CA ASN A 71 8.15 -11.30 9.49
C ASN A 71 7.44 -9.96 9.22
N HIS A 72 7.19 -9.21 10.27
CA HIS A 72 6.43 -7.95 10.28
C HIS A 72 4.98 -8.09 9.79
N GLY A 73 4.41 -9.28 9.76
CA GLY A 73 3.06 -9.50 9.26
C GLY A 73 2.91 -9.32 7.75
N TRP A 74 3.98 -9.46 6.94
CA TRP A 74 3.94 -9.18 5.50
C TRP A 74 3.17 -10.21 4.66
N GLN A 75 2.59 -11.22 5.28
CA GLN A 75 1.65 -12.13 4.61
C GLN A 75 0.23 -11.56 4.52
N VAL A 76 -0.10 -10.45 5.21
CA VAL A 76 -1.49 -9.97 5.27
C VAL A 76 -1.88 -8.92 4.22
N PRO A 77 -1.00 -7.99 3.75
CA PRO A 77 -1.41 -6.87 2.92
C PRO A 77 -1.98 -7.29 1.58
N LEU A 78 -2.77 -6.39 0.98
CA LEU A 78 -3.11 -6.41 -0.43
C LEU A 78 -2.08 -5.57 -1.22
N TYR A 79 -2.16 -5.65 -2.54
CA TYR A 79 -1.28 -4.93 -3.47
C TYR A 79 -2.10 -4.20 -4.52
N VAL A 80 -1.63 -3.02 -4.91
CA VAL A 80 -2.19 -2.30 -6.06
C VAL A 80 -1.86 -3.07 -7.33
N THR A 81 -2.89 -3.42 -8.09
CA THR A 81 -2.80 -4.12 -9.38
C THR A 81 -3.16 -3.19 -10.53
N ALA A 82 -2.99 -3.67 -11.75
CA ALA A 82 -3.42 -2.95 -12.95
C ALA A 82 -4.95 -2.75 -13.04
N ARG A 83 -5.73 -3.36 -12.13
CA ARG A 83 -7.19 -3.32 -12.16
C ARG A 83 -7.83 -2.96 -10.82
N GLY A 84 -7.08 -2.99 -9.72
CA GLY A 84 -7.64 -2.74 -8.38
C GLY A 84 -6.70 -3.13 -7.25
N LEU A 85 -7.15 -4.00 -6.35
CA LEU A 85 -6.40 -4.53 -5.22
C LEU A 85 -6.41 -6.06 -5.24
N GLY A 86 -5.24 -6.69 -5.12
CA GLY A 86 -5.10 -8.14 -5.14
C GLY A 86 -4.34 -8.69 -3.94
N THR A 87 -4.62 -9.95 -3.60
CA THR A 87 -3.92 -10.67 -2.52
C THR A 87 -2.51 -11.11 -2.89
N SER A 88 -2.14 -11.11 -4.18
CA SER A 88 -1.03 -11.93 -4.69
C SER A 88 -1.26 -13.44 -4.44
N PRO A 89 -0.37 -14.34 -4.90
CA PRO A 89 -0.51 -15.78 -4.70
C PRO A 89 -0.64 -16.18 -3.23
N ILE A 90 -1.70 -16.94 -2.91
CA ILE A 90 -1.96 -17.54 -1.60
C ILE A 90 -1.76 -19.03 -1.72
N PRO A 91 -0.85 -19.68 -0.94
CA PRO A 91 -0.66 -21.11 -1.00
C PRO A 91 -1.84 -21.87 -0.37
N VAL A 92 -2.41 -22.84 -1.08
CA VAL A 92 -3.46 -23.73 -0.59
C VAL A 92 -3.05 -25.17 -0.91
N GLY A 93 -2.39 -25.85 0.02
CA GLY A 93 -1.82 -27.16 -0.24
C GLY A 93 -0.76 -27.12 -1.34
N HIS A 94 -1.02 -27.76 -2.49
CA HIS A 94 -0.14 -27.75 -3.67
C HIS A 94 -0.60 -26.76 -4.75
N GLU A 95 -1.54 -25.89 -4.42
CA GLU A 95 -2.18 -24.97 -5.35
C GLU A 95 -2.00 -23.53 -4.92
N ILE A 96 -2.40 -22.62 -5.78
CA ILE A 96 -2.42 -21.19 -5.55
C ILE A 96 -3.86 -20.68 -5.68
N LEU A 97 -4.27 -19.87 -4.74
CA LEU A 97 -5.47 -19.04 -4.77
C LEU A 97 -5.06 -17.58 -4.97
N GLU A 98 -5.78 -16.83 -5.80
CA GLU A 98 -5.71 -15.37 -5.88
C GLU A 98 -7.11 -14.77 -5.77
N ILE A 99 -7.22 -13.67 -5.03
CA ILE A 99 -8.43 -12.86 -4.91
C ILE A 99 -8.09 -11.44 -5.36
N GLU A 100 -8.84 -10.92 -6.33
CA GLU A 100 -8.63 -9.57 -6.87
C GLU A 100 -9.93 -8.78 -6.87
N PHE A 101 -9.91 -7.62 -6.25
CA PHE A 101 -10.96 -6.59 -6.34
C PHE A 101 -10.70 -5.77 -7.60
N ASP A 102 -11.40 -6.05 -8.68
CA ASP A 102 -11.29 -5.32 -9.95
C ASP A 102 -12.20 -4.10 -9.92
N PHE A 103 -11.62 -2.91 -9.85
CA PHE A 103 -12.35 -1.63 -9.80
C PHE A 103 -12.56 -1.01 -11.18
N ILE A 104 -12.26 -1.74 -12.27
CA ILE A 104 -12.61 -1.37 -13.64
C ILE A 104 -13.91 -2.08 -14.05
N SER A 105 -13.95 -3.42 -13.91
CA SER A 105 -15.16 -4.21 -14.18
C SER A 105 -16.15 -4.23 -13.01
N HIS A 106 -15.69 -3.86 -11.80
CA HIS A 106 -16.41 -3.95 -10.54
C HIS A 106 -16.83 -5.38 -10.20
N LEU A 107 -15.84 -6.26 -10.26
CA LEU A 107 -15.95 -7.66 -9.90
C LEU A 107 -14.88 -8.03 -8.87
N LEU A 108 -15.22 -8.91 -7.96
CA LEU A 108 -14.24 -9.67 -7.22
C LEU A 108 -13.94 -10.94 -8.01
N HIS A 109 -12.71 -11.16 -8.39
CA HIS A 109 -12.26 -12.39 -9.03
C HIS A 109 -11.62 -13.31 -7.99
N VAL A 110 -11.98 -14.59 -8.04
CA VAL A 110 -11.37 -15.68 -7.25
C VAL A 110 -10.83 -16.69 -8.25
N ARG A 111 -9.50 -16.85 -8.30
CA ARG A 111 -8.81 -17.69 -9.28
C ARG A 111 -7.94 -18.73 -8.61
N THR A 112 -7.83 -19.91 -9.20
CA THR A 112 -6.93 -20.97 -8.75
C THR A 112 -5.93 -21.37 -9.82
N SER A 113 -4.79 -21.94 -9.41
CA SER A 113 -3.80 -22.52 -10.34
C SER A 113 -4.32 -23.76 -11.09
N ARG A 114 -5.48 -24.31 -10.72
CA ARG A 114 -6.19 -25.34 -11.47
C ARG A 114 -6.97 -24.81 -12.69
N GLY A 115 -7.00 -23.47 -12.85
CA GLY A 115 -7.74 -22.83 -13.94
C GLY A 115 -9.21 -22.55 -13.61
N GLU A 116 -9.60 -22.67 -12.33
CA GLU A 116 -10.93 -22.23 -11.90
C GLU A 116 -10.96 -20.73 -11.71
N GLU A 117 -12.06 -20.12 -12.16
CA GLU A 117 -12.36 -18.72 -11.96
C GLU A 117 -13.81 -18.56 -11.50
N ARG A 118 -14.02 -17.72 -10.50
CA ARG A 118 -15.34 -17.34 -10.00
C ARG A 118 -15.37 -15.83 -9.83
N GLU A 119 -16.55 -15.27 -9.99
CA GLU A 119 -16.76 -13.82 -9.91
C GLU A 119 -17.87 -13.49 -8.91
N LEU A 120 -17.70 -12.38 -8.21
CA LEU A 120 -18.70 -11.80 -7.33
C LEU A 120 -18.85 -10.32 -7.68
N PRO A 121 -20.03 -9.83 -8.10
CA PRO A 121 -20.21 -8.41 -8.39
C PRO A 121 -19.94 -7.52 -7.17
N LEU A 122 -19.12 -6.48 -7.38
CA LEU A 122 -18.93 -5.37 -6.46
C LEU A 122 -20.04 -4.33 -6.75
N GLN A 123 -21.08 -4.38 -5.94
CA GLN A 123 -22.27 -3.55 -6.06
C GLN A 123 -22.85 -3.31 -4.67
N PRO A 124 -23.77 -2.35 -4.48
CA PRO A 124 -24.42 -2.16 -3.19
C PRO A 124 -24.99 -3.48 -2.65
N GLN A 125 -24.41 -3.96 -1.55
CA GLN A 125 -24.81 -5.16 -0.81
C GLN A 125 -24.21 -5.10 0.59
N SER A 126 -24.83 -5.79 1.57
CA SER A 126 -24.31 -5.79 2.94
C SER A 126 -22.99 -6.54 3.04
N VAL A 127 -22.19 -6.16 4.04
CA VAL A 127 -20.93 -6.90 4.36
C VAL A 127 -21.27 -8.36 4.68
N ALA A 128 -22.38 -8.64 5.35
CA ALA A 128 -22.82 -10.00 5.64
C ALA A 128 -23.13 -10.82 4.37
N ASP A 129 -23.78 -10.21 3.37
CA ASP A 129 -24.05 -10.88 2.11
C ASP A 129 -22.75 -11.11 1.31
N PHE A 130 -21.86 -10.13 1.25
CA PHE A 130 -20.54 -10.28 0.63
C PHE A 130 -19.74 -11.40 1.30
N TYR A 131 -19.68 -11.42 2.64
CA TYR A 131 -19.00 -12.44 3.42
C TYR A 131 -19.53 -13.84 3.14
N SER A 132 -20.84 -14.02 3.19
CA SER A 132 -21.48 -15.31 2.89
C SER A 132 -21.17 -15.79 1.47
N ARG A 133 -21.25 -14.89 0.48
CA ARG A 133 -21.05 -15.22 -0.95
C ARG A 133 -19.59 -15.60 -1.24
N ILE A 134 -18.60 -14.88 -0.68
CA ILE A 134 -17.19 -15.24 -0.91
C ILE A 134 -16.84 -16.59 -0.29
N LEU A 135 -17.37 -16.89 0.91
CA LEU A 135 -17.16 -18.21 1.53
C LEU A 135 -17.84 -19.34 0.74
N THR A 136 -19.04 -19.09 0.19
CA THR A 136 -19.69 -20.06 -0.71
C THR A 136 -18.83 -20.32 -1.94
N ILE A 137 -18.33 -19.26 -2.59
CA ILE A 137 -17.43 -19.40 -3.76
C ILE A 137 -16.19 -20.24 -3.42
N LEU A 138 -15.56 -20.00 -2.28
CA LEU A 138 -14.38 -20.75 -1.86
C LEU A 138 -14.72 -22.22 -1.59
N ASN A 139 -15.84 -22.51 -0.92
CA ASN A 139 -16.30 -23.88 -0.69
C ASN A 139 -16.63 -24.61 -2.00
N ASP A 140 -17.26 -23.96 -2.98
CA ASP A 140 -17.62 -24.52 -4.28
C ASP A 140 -16.38 -24.94 -5.09
N ILE A 141 -15.26 -24.28 -4.89
CA ILE A 141 -13.96 -24.65 -5.49
C ILE A 141 -13.09 -25.51 -4.56
N GLY A 142 -13.67 -26.06 -3.49
CA GLY A 142 -13.00 -26.99 -2.57
C GLY A 142 -12.03 -26.35 -1.58
N ILE A 143 -12.09 -25.03 -1.38
CA ILE A 143 -11.25 -24.31 -0.41
C ILE A 143 -12.08 -23.97 0.82
N SER A 144 -11.84 -24.68 1.94
CA SER A 144 -12.44 -24.38 3.22
C SER A 144 -11.54 -23.45 4.03
N VAL A 145 -12.07 -22.31 4.45
CA VAL A 145 -11.35 -21.34 5.27
C VAL A 145 -12.24 -20.77 6.38
N ALA A 146 -11.67 -20.60 7.56
CA ALA A 146 -12.28 -19.88 8.66
C ALA A 146 -11.44 -18.64 8.99
N ILE A 147 -12.10 -17.51 9.15
CA ILE A 147 -11.46 -16.24 9.50
C ILE A 147 -12.07 -15.67 10.79
N ASN A 148 -11.33 -14.83 11.49
CA ASN A 148 -11.90 -14.02 12.56
C ASN A 148 -12.84 -12.97 11.94
N GLU A 149 -14.12 -13.05 12.26
CA GLU A 149 -15.15 -12.19 11.71
C GLU A 149 -15.16 -10.77 12.26
N MET A 150 -14.49 -10.51 13.38
CA MET A 150 -14.43 -9.16 13.95
C MET A 150 -13.50 -8.29 13.11
N PRO A 151 -13.97 -7.15 12.59
CA PRO A 151 -13.11 -6.17 11.92
C PRO A 151 -11.96 -5.69 12.81
N ASN A 152 -10.83 -5.37 12.21
CA ASN A 152 -9.68 -4.73 12.85
C ASN A 152 -9.71 -3.22 12.59
N GLU A 153 -9.22 -2.42 13.55
CA GLU A 153 -8.97 -0.97 13.37
C GLU A 153 -10.22 -0.18 12.92
N VAL A 154 -11.39 -0.64 13.31
CA VAL A 154 -12.69 -0.01 13.01
C VAL A 154 -13.35 0.33 14.34
N ALA A 155 -13.89 1.54 14.45
CA ALA A 155 -14.70 1.93 15.58
C ALA A 155 -16.05 1.16 15.56
N ASP A 156 -16.54 0.74 16.71
CA ASP A 156 -17.82 0.01 16.86
C ASP A 156 -17.96 -1.18 15.87
N PRO A 157 -17.03 -2.16 15.88
CA PRO A 157 -16.99 -3.21 14.89
C PRO A 157 -18.18 -4.16 15.00
N ILE A 158 -18.81 -4.46 13.86
CA ILE A 158 -19.86 -5.48 13.72
C ILE A 158 -19.25 -6.73 13.08
N ARG A 159 -19.59 -7.93 13.56
CA ARG A 159 -19.15 -9.18 12.92
C ARG A 159 -19.54 -9.19 11.43
N PHE A 160 -18.64 -9.65 10.57
CA PHE A 160 -18.91 -9.68 9.12
C PHE A 160 -20.21 -10.41 8.77
N SER A 161 -20.51 -11.54 9.44
CA SER A 161 -21.74 -12.31 9.23
C SER A 161 -23.01 -11.59 9.67
N GLU A 162 -22.91 -10.58 10.53
CA GLU A 162 -24.03 -9.86 11.14
C GLU A 162 -24.18 -8.44 10.57
N ASP A 163 -23.18 -7.94 9.84
CA ASP A 163 -23.13 -6.55 9.38
C ASP A 163 -24.07 -6.32 8.18
N ARG A 164 -25.24 -5.78 8.48
CA ARG A 164 -26.27 -5.34 7.54
C ARG A 164 -26.30 -3.81 7.38
N VAL A 165 -25.39 -3.10 8.07
CA VAL A 165 -25.34 -1.64 8.10
C VAL A 165 -24.54 -1.09 6.94
N HIS A 166 -23.33 -1.65 6.72
CA HIS A 166 -22.44 -1.21 5.66
C HIS A 166 -22.84 -1.87 4.34
N THR A 167 -23.43 -1.08 3.44
CA THR A 167 -24.06 -1.58 2.20
C THR A 167 -23.72 -0.77 0.96
N SER A 168 -23.07 0.39 1.13
CA SER A 168 -22.83 1.34 0.05
C SER A 168 -21.68 0.90 -0.87
N TYR A 169 -21.86 1.10 -2.16
CA TYR A 169 -20.79 0.95 -3.15
C TYR A 169 -21.01 1.91 -4.32
N ASP A 170 -20.18 2.93 -4.43
CA ASP A 170 -20.11 3.85 -5.55
C ASP A 170 -18.95 3.45 -6.46
N ARG A 171 -19.28 3.05 -7.70
CA ARG A 171 -18.31 2.56 -8.69
C ARG A 171 -17.31 3.65 -9.09
N ASP A 172 -17.78 4.87 -9.32
CA ASP A 172 -16.94 5.97 -9.78
C ASP A 172 -16.00 6.45 -8.66
N ALA A 173 -16.49 6.53 -7.42
CA ALA A 173 -15.66 6.87 -6.28
C ALA A 173 -14.59 5.81 -6.00
N THR A 174 -14.95 4.53 -6.06
CA THR A 174 -14.01 3.41 -5.90
C THR A 174 -12.95 3.40 -7.01
N HIS A 175 -13.36 3.63 -8.27
CA HIS A 175 -12.44 3.74 -9.39
C HIS A 175 -11.49 4.95 -9.23
N ARG A 176 -11.99 6.12 -8.81
CA ARG A 176 -11.15 7.29 -8.52
C ARG A 176 -10.16 7.01 -7.40
N PHE A 177 -10.60 6.36 -6.31
CA PHE A 177 -9.70 5.96 -5.22
C PHE A 177 -8.56 5.07 -5.73
N TRP A 178 -8.86 4.02 -6.49
CA TRP A 178 -7.84 3.16 -7.08
C TRP A 178 -6.89 3.93 -8.02
N ARG A 179 -7.41 4.85 -8.85
CA ARG A 179 -6.56 5.73 -9.67
C ARG A 179 -5.58 6.53 -8.82
N GLY A 180 -6.01 7.03 -7.66
CA GLY A 180 -5.13 7.66 -6.67
C GLY A 180 -4.07 6.70 -6.16
N LEU A 181 -4.47 5.49 -5.73
CA LEU A 181 -3.53 4.46 -5.26
C LEU A 181 -2.47 4.10 -6.31
N VAL A 182 -2.83 4.04 -7.59
CA VAL A 182 -1.87 3.77 -8.69
C VAL A 182 -0.79 4.85 -8.75
N GLN A 183 -1.14 6.13 -8.58
CA GLN A 183 -0.15 7.21 -8.58
C GLN A 183 0.76 7.14 -7.34
N VAL A 184 0.16 6.93 -6.17
CA VAL A 184 0.91 6.79 -4.91
C VAL A 184 1.86 5.60 -4.97
N ASP A 185 1.38 4.43 -5.38
CA ASP A 185 2.17 3.20 -5.52
C ASP A 185 3.39 3.39 -6.43
N ARG A 186 3.21 4.10 -7.53
CA ARG A 186 4.28 4.41 -8.49
C ARG A 186 5.38 5.25 -7.85
N VAL A 187 5.04 6.31 -7.12
CA VAL A 187 6.02 7.16 -6.45
C VAL A 187 6.66 6.44 -5.26
N PHE A 188 5.89 5.64 -4.50
CA PHE A 188 6.42 4.83 -3.41
C PHE A 188 7.42 3.77 -3.89
N LYS A 189 7.16 3.15 -5.05
CA LYS A 189 8.11 2.22 -5.68
C LYS A 189 9.39 2.92 -6.13
N LEU A 190 9.28 4.17 -6.63
CA LEU A 190 10.44 4.98 -6.97
C LEU A 190 11.26 5.32 -5.71
N PHE A 191 10.62 5.80 -4.64
CA PHE A 191 11.26 6.02 -3.34
C PHE A 191 11.95 4.75 -2.83
N ARG A 192 11.26 3.62 -2.84
CA ARG A 192 11.78 2.32 -2.42
C ARG A 192 13.05 1.93 -3.18
N SER A 193 13.16 2.27 -4.46
CA SER A 193 14.30 1.91 -5.29
C SER A 193 15.61 2.61 -4.89
N GLY A 194 15.57 3.68 -4.13
CA GLY A 194 16.73 4.39 -3.58
C GLY A 194 17.28 3.80 -2.29
N PHE A 195 17.03 2.51 -1.99
CA PHE A 195 17.43 1.89 -0.73
C PHE A 195 17.90 0.45 -0.94
N LEU A 196 19.06 0.10 -0.39
CA LEU A 196 19.67 -1.24 -0.44
C LEU A 196 19.35 -2.07 0.79
N GLY A 197 19.09 -1.41 1.91
CA GLY A 197 18.72 -2.05 3.16
C GLY A 197 17.38 -2.79 3.05
N LYS A 198 16.96 -3.41 4.14
CA LYS A 198 15.64 -4.03 4.21
C LYS A 198 14.55 -2.97 4.03
N SER A 199 13.69 -3.18 3.04
CA SER A 199 12.51 -2.34 2.78
C SER A 199 11.31 -3.21 2.48
N SER A 200 10.12 -2.80 2.96
CA SER A 200 8.90 -3.50 2.58
C SER A 200 8.61 -3.35 1.08
N PRO A 201 7.87 -4.26 0.46
CA PRO A 201 7.03 -3.91 -0.69
C PRO A 201 6.12 -2.72 -0.36
N VAL A 202 5.52 -2.12 -1.38
CA VAL A 202 4.41 -1.17 -1.15
C VAL A 202 3.19 -1.99 -0.83
N HIS A 203 2.68 -1.85 0.39
CA HIS A 203 1.62 -2.67 0.97
C HIS A 203 0.34 -1.85 1.15
N PHE A 204 -0.80 -2.42 0.77
CA PHE A 204 -2.10 -1.91 1.17
C PHE A 204 -2.58 -2.69 2.41
N PHE A 205 -2.52 -2.03 3.57
CA PHE A 205 -2.99 -2.60 4.83
C PHE A 205 -4.49 -2.37 4.98
N TRP A 206 -5.24 -3.44 4.85
CA TRP A 206 -6.71 -3.42 4.85
C TRP A 206 -7.32 -3.05 6.22
N GLY A 207 -6.60 -3.19 7.34
CA GLY A 207 -7.05 -2.76 8.67
C GLY A 207 -7.17 -1.24 8.76
N SER A 208 -6.05 -0.56 8.62
CA SER A 208 -5.96 0.91 8.60
C SER A 208 -6.43 1.55 7.28
N PHE A 209 -6.64 0.73 6.25
CA PHE A 209 -7.09 1.15 4.91
C PHE A 209 -6.14 2.13 4.23
N ASP A 210 -4.85 1.87 4.35
CA ASP A 210 -3.77 2.73 3.89
C ASP A 210 -2.79 2.00 2.97
N LEU A 211 -2.07 2.75 2.15
CA LEU A 211 -0.95 2.26 1.35
C LEU A 211 0.35 2.72 2.01
N ALA A 212 1.27 1.81 2.29
CA ALA A 212 2.49 2.09 3.05
C ALA A 212 3.75 1.49 2.45
N VAL A 213 4.90 2.14 2.74
CA VAL A 213 6.24 1.64 2.47
C VAL A 213 7.16 1.94 3.65
N THR A 214 7.92 0.93 4.08
CA THR A 214 8.76 1.01 5.28
C THR A 214 10.21 0.68 4.95
N ARG A 215 11.15 1.50 5.42
CA ARG A 215 12.59 1.25 5.42
C ARG A 215 13.05 0.90 6.82
N PHE A 216 14.07 0.06 6.93
CA PHE A 216 14.61 -0.44 8.18
C PHE A 216 16.08 -0.08 8.32
N SER A 217 16.51 0.31 9.53
CA SER A 217 17.93 0.56 9.84
C SER A 217 18.78 -0.73 9.89
N GLY A 218 18.11 -1.89 10.05
CA GLY A 218 18.77 -3.16 10.34
C GLY A 218 19.02 -3.41 11.83
N ARG A 219 18.81 -2.41 12.70
CA ARG A 219 18.98 -2.55 14.17
C ARG A 219 17.65 -2.97 14.82
N GLN A 220 17.74 -3.73 15.91
CA GLN A 220 16.58 -4.02 16.75
C GLN A 220 16.05 -2.74 17.40
N ALA A 221 14.74 -2.60 17.42
CA ALA A 221 14.08 -1.53 18.15
C ALA A 221 13.79 -1.94 19.61
N PRO A 222 13.61 -0.98 20.52
CA PRO A 222 12.98 -1.26 21.82
C PRO A 222 11.65 -1.96 21.64
N ARG A 223 11.31 -2.86 22.57
CA ARG A 223 10.05 -3.59 22.50
C ARG A 223 8.86 -2.63 22.50
N HIS A 224 8.03 -2.70 21.46
CA HIS A 224 6.82 -1.89 21.37
C HIS A 224 5.88 -2.22 22.52
N PRO A 225 5.31 -1.22 23.24
CA PRO A 225 4.42 -1.45 24.39
C PRO A 225 3.18 -2.27 24.02
N GLY A 226 2.70 -2.19 22.81
CA GLY A 226 1.39 -2.68 22.39
C GLY A 226 0.29 -1.65 22.65
N GLY A 227 -0.96 -2.11 22.82
CA GLY A 227 -2.09 -1.24 23.13
C GLY A 227 -2.63 -0.43 21.93
N VAL A 228 -2.25 -0.80 20.70
CA VAL A 228 -2.84 -0.20 19.48
C VAL A 228 -4.28 -0.69 19.34
N PRO A 229 -5.27 0.21 19.31
CA PRO A 229 -6.67 -0.18 19.19
C PRO A 229 -6.95 -1.06 17.97
N GLY A 230 -7.65 -2.17 18.17
CA GLY A 230 -8.03 -3.07 17.08
C GLY A 230 -6.91 -3.93 16.50
N LEU A 231 -5.67 -3.83 17.02
CA LEU A 231 -4.53 -4.63 16.56
C LEU A 231 -3.94 -5.47 17.72
N PRO A 232 -3.76 -6.81 17.55
CA PRO A 232 -3.16 -7.64 18.60
C PRO A 232 -1.73 -7.23 18.93
N ASP A 233 -1.40 -7.14 20.22
CA ASP A 233 -0.05 -6.80 20.70
C ASP A 233 1.09 -7.61 20.09
N PRO A 234 0.99 -8.95 19.90
CA PRO A 234 2.06 -9.72 19.27
C PRO A 234 2.34 -9.28 17.83
N VAL A 235 1.29 -8.89 17.08
CA VAL A 235 1.41 -8.39 15.71
C VAL A 235 2.17 -7.06 15.70
N THR A 236 1.74 -6.12 16.54
CA THR A 236 2.40 -4.80 16.68
C THR A 236 3.86 -4.96 17.11
N ARG A 237 4.14 -5.81 18.11
CA ARG A 237 5.51 -6.04 18.60
C ARG A 237 6.43 -6.63 17.55
N GLU A 238 5.94 -7.49 16.68
CA GLU A 238 6.75 -8.01 15.57
C GLU A 238 6.90 -6.99 14.45
N ALA A 239 5.85 -6.26 14.09
CA ALA A 239 5.91 -5.19 13.09
C ALA A 239 7.00 -4.15 13.42
N TYR A 240 7.12 -3.81 14.71
CA TYR A 240 8.09 -2.85 15.23
C TYR A 240 9.28 -3.49 15.95
N SER A 241 9.65 -4.73 15.60
CA SER A 241 10.80 -5.43 16.18
C SER A 241 12.16 -4.80 15.81
N HIS A 242 12.19 -4.04 14.73
CA HIS A 242 13.37 -3.31 14.24
C HIS A 242 13.02 -1.84 14.06
N GLU A 243 14.05 -0.97 14.09
CA GLU A 243 13.89 0.45 13.83
C GLU A 243 13.39 0.69 12.42
N VAL A 244 12.35 1.54 12.29
CA VAL A 244 11.70 1.85 11.02
C VAL A 244 11.58 3.35 10.75
N SER A 245 11.61 3.70 9.48
CA SER A 245 11.01 4.91 8.92
C SER A 245 9.92 4.46 7.95
N SER A 246 8.69 4.76 8.27
CA SER A 246 7.52 4.35 7.49
C SER A 246 6.78 5.57 6.96
N ALA A 247 6.30 5.46 5.74
CA ALA A 247 5.45 6.47 5.13
C ALA A 247 4.29 5.80 4.41
N GLY A 248 3.17 6.52 4.34
CA GLY A 248 1.98 5.97 3.72
C GLY A 248 1.00 7.04 3.23
N PHE A 249 -0.13 6.55 2.74
CA PHE A 249 -1.24 7.34 2.22
C PHE A 249 -2.56 6.85 2.81
N TRP A 250 -3.31 7.73 3.44
CA TRP A 250 -4.69 7.52 3.87
C TRP A 250 -5.68 8.18 2.91
N PRO A 251 -6.75 7.51 2.51
CA PRO A 251 -7.82 8.13 1.73
C PRO A 251 -8.75 9.02 2.58
N GLY A 252 -8.50 9.14 3.87
CA GLY A 252 -9.34 9.76 4.88
C GLY A 252 -10.09 8.73 5.73
N SER A 253 -10.56 9.17 6.88
CA SER A 253 -11.39 8.41 7.84
C SER A 253 -12.31 9.38 8.59
N ASP A 254 -13.23 8.87 9.41
CA ASP A 254 -14.08 9.73 10.25
C ASP A 254 -13.28 10.54 11.25
N ALA A 255 -12.19 9.99 11.76
CA ALA A 255 -11.29 10.68 12.67
C ALA A 255 -10.41 11.72 11.96
N PHE A 256 -10.08 11.49 10.69
CA PHE A 256 -9.29 12.37 9.85
C PHE A 256 -9.90 12.48 8.45
N PRO A 257 -10.91 13.35 8.24
CA PRO A 257 -11.77 13.32 7.04
C PRO A 257 -11.12 13.98 5.80
N LYS A 258 -9.83 13.82 5.64
CA LYS A 258 -9.05 14.33 4.50
C LYS A 258 -8.04 13.30 4.04
N PRO A 259 -7.92 13.04 2.72
CA PRO A 259 -6.82 12.24 2.21
C PRO A 259 -5.48 12.91 2.51
N ALA A 260 -4.52 12.13 2.97
CA ALA A 260 -3.20 12.65 3.35
C ALA A 260 -2.10 11.59 3.23
N PHE A 261 -0.88 12.07 3.02
CA PHE A 261 0.34 11.30 3.22
C PHE A 261 0.81 11.49 4.66
N TYR A 262 1.36 10.43 5.23
CA TYR A 262 1.95 10.44 6.56
C TYR A 262 3.37 9.89 6.54
N SER A 263 4.17 10.24 7.56
CA SER A 263 5.47 9.62 7.78
C SER A 263 5.85 9.68 9.26
N TYR A 264 6.36 8.55 9.77
CA TYR A 264 6.82 8.41 11.15
C TYR A 264 8.09 7.58 11.26
N ALA A 265 8.71 7.60 12.43
CA ALA A 265 9.83 6.73 12.80
C ALA A 265 9.53 5.98 14.10
N TYR A 266 9.98 4.72 14.19
CA TYR A 266 9.96 4.00 15.46
C TYR A 266 11.30 3.31 15.74
N PRO A 267 11.88 3.49 16.96
CA PRO A 267 11.46 4.49 17.92
C PRO A 267 11.63 5.89 17.33
N GLU A 268 10.79 6.85 17.75
CA GLU A 268 10.98 8.23 17.32
C GLU A 268 12.33 8.77 17.86
N PRO A 269 13.28 9.15 17.00
CA PRO A 269 14.54 9.65 17.48
C PRO A 269 14.43 11.12 17.90
N PRO A 270 15.23 11.57 18.90
CA PRO A 270 15.24 12.97 19.31
C PRO A 270 15.55 13.91 18.15
N GLY A 271 14.75 14.96 17.98
CA GLY A 271 14.90 15.95 16.90
C GLY A 271 14.14 15.60 15.61
N PHE A 272 13.46 14.44 15.55
CA PHE A 272 12.69 14.04 14.36
C PHE A 272 11.56 15.02 14.07
N ARG A 273 10.75 15.33 15.07
CA ARG A 273 9.56 16.19 14.92
C ARG A 273 9.85 17.66 14.62
N GLU A 274 11.07 18.11 14.92
CA GLU A 274 11.54 19.48 14.67
C GLU A 274 12.24 19.62 13.31
N ALA A 275 12.35 18.53 12.55
CA ALA A 275 13.05 18.54 11.28
C ALA A 275 12.35 19.43 10.24
N LYS A 276 13.15 20.10 9.42
CA LYS A 276 12.64 20.79 8.25
C LYS A 276 12.35 19.81 7.13
N ILE A 277 11.12 19.78 6.69
CA ILE A 277 10.63 18.89 5.65
C ILE A 277 10.01 19.67 4.50
N THR A 278 9.51 18.99 3.50
CA THR A 278 8.81 19.51 2.33
C THR A 278 7.80 20.61 2.70
N PRO A 279 7.78 21.76 2.01
CA PRO A 279 6.77 22.79 2.22
C PRO A 279 5.35 22.26 2.05
N GLY A 280 4.45 22.69 2.94
CA GLY A 280 3.06 22.23 2.98
C GLY A 280 2.82 20.99 3.84
N ALA A 281 3.87 20.31 4.31
CA ALA A 281 3.79 19.30 5.35
C ALA A 281 4.01 19.90 6.75
N SER A 282 3.47 19.24 7.78
CA SER A 282 3.64 19.62 9.18
C SER A 282 3.65 18.38 10.07
N PHE A 283 4.25 18.48 11.25
CA PHE A 283 4.18 17.43 12.26
C PHE A 283 2.88 17.57 13.05
N ASP A 284 2.10 16.50 13.10
CA ASP A 284 0.92 16.37 13.96
C ASP A 284 1.31 15.71 15.27
N ALA A 285 1.29 16.47 16.36
CA ALA A 285 1.72 15.98 17.67
C ALA A 285 0.74 14.94 18.29
N THR A 286 -0.51 14.91 17.85
CA THR A 286 -1.51 13.94 18.31
C THR A 286 -1.28 12.57 17.67
N LEU A 287 -0.98 12.57 16.37
CA LEU A 287 -0.67 11.35 15.63
C LEU A 287 0.79 10.91 15.84
N GLY A 288 1.70 11.83 16.17
CA GLY A 288 3.13 11.57 16.23
C GLY A 288 3.78 11.41 14.84
N GLU A 289 3.24 12.09 13.83
CA GLU A 289 3.60 11.88 12.43
C GLU A 289 3.70 13.18 11.66
N PHE A 290 4.53 13.21 10.62
CA PHE A 290 4.45 14.24 9.61
C PHE A 290 3.28 13.97 8.69
N ILE A 291 2.49 15.01 8.40
CA ILE A 291 1.30 14.95 7.53
C ILE A 291 1.47 15.93 6.36
N LEU A 292 1.23 15.43 5.15
CA LEU A 292 1.14 16.24 3.93
C LEU A 292 -0.24 16.00 3.29
N PRO A 293 -1.10 17.03 3.17
CA PRO A 293 -2.41 16.88 2.55
C PRO A 293 -2.29 16.39 1.10
N TYR A 294 -3.13 15.45 0.71
CA TYR A 294 -3.16 14.91 -0.66
C TYR A 294 -3.41 16.00 -1.71
N ASP A 295 -4.31 16.94 -1.42
CA ASP A 295 -4.62 18.05 -2.33
C ASP A 295 -3.43 18.98 -2.56
N THR A 296 -2.54 19.14 -1.57
CA THR A 296 -1.29 19.91 -1.73
C THR A 296 -0.40 19.23 -2.79
N VAL A 297 -0.30 17.90 -2.78
CA VAL A 297 0.44 17.15 -3.78
C VAL A 297 -0.27 17.21 -5.13
N ARG A 298 -1.55 16.87 -5.17
CA ARG A 298 -2.34 16.82 -6.39
C ARG A 298 -2.33 18.12 -7.20
N GLN A 299 -2.31 19.25 -6.51
CA GLN A 299 -2.35 20.60 -7.10
C GLN A 299 -0.95 21.19 -7.37
N ALA A 300 0.12 20.47 -7.01
CA ALA A 300 1.47 20.93 -7.29
C ALA A 300 1.77 20.94 -8.80
N ALA A 301 2.72 21.76 -9.21
CA ALA A 301 3.18 21.79 -10.60
C ALA A 301 3.78 20.42 -11.06
N ASP A 302 4.43 19.71 -10.13
CA ASP A 302 4.90 18.34 -10.28
C ASP A 302 4.51 17.54 -9.03
N PRO A 303 3.35 16.86 -9.03
CA PRO A 303 2.89 16.07 -7.90
C PRO A 303 3.84 14.94 -7.50
N ASP A 304 4.46 14.29 -8.49
CA ASP A 304 5.39 13.20 -8.27
C ASP A 304 6.64 13.65 -7.53
N ALA A 305 7.23 14.76 -7.98
CA ALA A 305 8.40 15.36 -7.34
C ALA A 305 8.07 15.83 -5.91
N MET A 306 6.90 16.43 -5.70
CA MET A 306 6.48 16.89 -4.37
C MET A 306 6.29 15.73 -3.39
N LEU A 307 5.63 14.65 -3.80
CA LEU A 307 5.47 13.47 -2.95
C LEU A 307 6.82 12.80 -2.69
N LEU A 308 7.66 12.66 -3.71
CA LEU A 308 8.99 12.06 -3.54
C LEU A 308 9.85 12.89 -2.58
N ASP A 309 9.79 14.21 -2.66
CA ASP A 309 10.50 15.12 -1.73
C ASP A 309 10.01 14.92 -0.28
N PHE A 310 8.69 14.81 -0.07
CA PHE A 310 8.13 14.49 1.25
C PHE A 310 8.68 13.17 1.81
N LEU A 311 8.68 12.11 1.00
CA LEU A 311 9.19 10.80 1.41
C LEU A 311 10.69 10.84 1.74
N VAL A 312 11.47 11.57 0.93
CA VAL A 312 12.92 11.68 1.11
C VAL A 312 13.27 12.54 2.32
N THR A 313 12.62 13.70 2.48
CA THR A 313 12.93 14.63 3.57
C THR A 313 12.54 14.07 4.94
N THR A 314 11.40 13.38 5.03
CA THR A 314 10.97 12.73 6.29
C THR A 314 11.81 11.50 6.62
N TYR A 315 12.20 10.70 5.61
CA TYR A 315 13.17 9.62 5.78
C TYR A 315 14.53 10.16 6.25
N ASN A 316 15.06 11.22 5.62
CA ASN A 316 16.32 11.84 6.03
C ASN A 316 16.26 12.29 7.50
N ALA A 317 15.14 12.92 7.91
CA ALA A 317 14.95 13.31 9.30
C ALA A 317 15.04 12.10 10.26
N ALA A 318 14.40 10.99 9.92
CA ALA A 318 14.45 9.76 10.71
C ALA A 318 15.86 9.13 10.73
N ALA A 319 16.47 9.01 9.57
CA ALA A 319 17.76 8.33 9.42
C ALA A 319 18.91 9.14 10.05
N ASP A 320 18.93 10.47 9.90
CA ASP A 320 19.95 11.35 10.48
C ASP A 320 19.82 11.41 12.00
N ALA A 321 18.61 11.69 12.53
CA ALA A 321 18.38 11.74 13.97
C ALA A 321 18.57 10.36 14.62
N GLY A 322 18.17 9.29 13.93
CA GLY A 322 18.36 7.90 14.33
C GLY A 322 19.78 7.38 14.12
N ARG A 323 20.68 8.15 13.49
CA ARG A 323 22.08 7.77 13.17
C ARG A 323 22.14 6.42 12.44
N TRP A 324 21.35 6.28 11.38
CA TRP A 324 21.40 5.10 10.53
C TRP A 324 22.68 5.09 9.70
N ASP A 325 23.19 3.91 9.36
CA ASP A 325 24.33 3.75 8.45
C ASP A 325 23.87 3.98 7.00
N ARG A 326 23.66 5.26 6.67
CA ARG A 326 23.15 5.68 5.37
C ARG A 326 24.04 5.23 4.21
N ALA A 327 25.36 5.18 4.43
CA ALA A 327 26.31 4.75 3.41
C ALA A 327 26.12 3.27 3.02
N ALA A 328 25.74 2.42 3.98
CA ALA A 328 25.46 1.01 3.72
C ALA A 328 24.01 0.76 3.24
N LEU A 329 23.08 1.67 3.55
CA LEU A 329 21.65 1.46 3.34
C LEU A 329 21.09 2.14 2.09
N GLU A 330 21.75 3.20 1.59
CA GLU A 330 21.22 4.02 0.50
C GLU A 330 21.93 3.78 -0.82
N CYS A 331 21.22 4.10 -1.88
CA CYS A 331 21.76 4.10 -3.23
C CYS A 331 21.00 5.11 -4.11
N SER A 332 21.51 5.36 -5.30
CA SER A 332 20.80 6.18 -6.27
C SER A 332 19.41 5.60 -6.59
N ILE A 333 18.43 6.47 -6.75
CA ILE A 333 17.09 6.06 -7.22
C ILE A 333 17.25 5.29 -8.53
N GLY A 334 16.60 4.14 -8.62
CA GLY A 334 16.65 3.26 -9.79
C GLY A 334 16.02 3.90 -11.03
N ALA A 335 16.62 3.70 -12.17
CA ALA A 335 16.06 4.06 -13.47
C ALA A 335 15.82 2.79 -14.31
N PRO A 336 14.74 2.77 -15.14
CA PRO A 336 14.46 1.62 -15.99
C PRO A 336 15.67 1.21 -16.85
N ALA A 337 15.92 -0.08 -16.94
CA ALA A 337 16.99 -0.69 -17.72
C ALA A 337 18.42 -0.20 -17.40
N ARG A 338 18.63 0.44 -16.25
CA ARG A 338 19.96 0.89 -15.81
C ARG A 338 20.38 0.15 -14.55
N VAL A 339 21.50 -0.55 -14.63
CA VAL A 339 22.19 -1.09 -13.45
C VAL A 339 22.94 0.06 -12.78
N ARG A 340 22.75 0.21 -11.47
CA ARG A 340 23.47 1.20 -10.67
C ARG A 340 24.73 0.60 -10.06
N ALA A 341 25.76 1.43 -9.86
CA ALA A 341 26.89 1.07 -9.01
C ALA A 341 26.46 1.07 -7.54
N VAL A 342 26.95 0.12 -6.79
CA VAL A 342 26.75 -0.05 -5.34
C VAL A 342 28.07 0.01 -4.66
#